data_57a15f92a92ff156e12f9a7cc321d5d6
#
_entry.id   57a15f92a92ff156e12f9a7cc321d5d6
#
_cell.length_a   1.000
_cell.length_b   1.000
_cell.length_c   1.000
_cell.angle_alpha   90.00
_cell.angle_beta   90.00
_cell.angle_gamma   90.00
#
_symmetry.space_group_name_H-M   'P 1'
#
loop_
_entity.id
_entity.type
_entity.pdbx_description
1 polymer ?
#
loop_
_entity_poly.entity_id
_entity_poly.type
_entity_poly.pdbx_seq_one_letter_code
_entity_poly.pdbx_strand_id
1 'polypeptide(L)'
;MLFSVSISSGTKHSTIELYKHLCERIIPAIGHIKLTELRPQHLNRLYIDLLQNCTKHVLDKACSKVDLGALLTERQISRAKLAKMSRLNAVTITAACRGQVIRKSSADAISMALGVPPKQLFEYILNTDHLAVKTVLQHHRFISTVLSQAEKEMIVTYNASARATLPRAQRKKINYFQPDEIFRILQALESEPLKWRTITHLLIVTGARRGEIMGLKWENVHLDERYLYIEVNLRYSKARGIYEETPKTGETRFIPIPAETVALLREYRAEQEHLRELNGDRWQDTGFLFTRDNGQVM
;
A
#
# COMPACT_ATOMS: atom_id res chain seq x y z
N MET A 1 17.34 -13.97 17.93
CA MET A 1 18.35 -12.97 18.37
C MET A 1 18.23 -11.63 17.64
N LEU A 2 18.33 -11.53 16.32
CA LEU A 2 18.21 -10.25 15.58
C LEU A 2 16.87 -9.53 15.74
N PHE A 3 15.76 -10.24 15.78
CA PHE A 3 14.43 -9.63 16.02
C PHE A 3 14.31 -9.06 17.44
N SER A 4 14.95 -9.66 18.44
CA SER A 4 14.94 -9.15 19.80
C SER A 4 15.75 -7.85 19.94
N VAL A 5 16.89 -7.74 19.27
CA VAL A 5 17.70 -6.51 19.24
C VAL A 5 16.98 -5.39 18.49
N SER A 6 16.34 -5.68 17.35
CA SER A 6 15.56 -4.68 16.60
C SER A 6 14.33 -4.17 17.35
N ILE A 7 13.70 -5.02 18.16
CA ILE A 7 12.55 -4.62 19.01
C ILE A 7 13.01 -3.71 20.16
N SER A 8 14.17 -3.96 20.75
CA SER A 8 14.74 -3.14 21.82
C SER A 8 15.29 -1.79 21.34
N SER A 9 15.59 -1.64 20.05
CA SER A 9 16.20 -0.43 19.44
C SER A 9 15.20 0.61 18.93
N GLY A 10 13.91 0.54 19.27
CA GLY A 10 12.89 1.50 18.78
C GLY A 10 12.57 1.40 17.30
N THR A 11 12.88 0.28 16.66
CA THR A 11 12.59 0.06 15.22
C THR A 11 11.09 0.07 14.97
N LYS A 12 10.66 0.86 13.97
CA LYS A 12 9.24 0.99 13.59
C LYS A 12 8.63 -0.36 13.22
N HIS A 13 7.38 -0.59 13.64
CA HIS A 13 6.63 -1.82 13.39
C HIS A 13 6.61 -2.22 11.91
N SER A 14 6.42 -1.25 11.01
CA SER A 14 6.43 -1.48 9.56
C SER A 14 7.77 -2.04 9.04
N THR A 15 8.89 -1.68 9.68
CA THR A 15 10.21 -2.21 9.34
C THR A 15 10.37 -3.65 9.81
N ILE A 16 9.84 -3.97 10.99
CA ILE A 16 9.84 -5.34 11.53
C ILE A 16 9.02 -6.26 10.63
N GLU A 17 7.82 -5.83 10.19
CA GLU A 17 6.99 -6.60 9.25
C GLU A 17 7.68 -6.80 7.90
N LEU A 18 8.37 -5.77 7.39
CA LEU A 18 9.19 -5.91 6.18
C LEU A 18 10.29 -6.96 6.37
N TYR A 19 11.01 -6.93 7.49
CA TYR A 19 12.08 -7.88 7.79
C TYR A 19 11.55 -9.32 7.88
N LYS A 20 10.41 -9.54 8.54
CA LYS A 20 9.76 -10.86 8.57
C LYS A 20 9.47 -11.36 7.15
N HIS A 21 8.91 -10.51 6.30
CA HIS A 21 8.60 -10.87 4.92
C HIS A 21 9.85 -11.18 4.08
N LEU A 22 10.96 -10.45 4.28
CA LEU A 22 12.23 -10.74 3.61
C LEU A 22 12.82 -12.07 4.07
N CYS A 23 12.70 -12.39 5.37
CA CYS A 23 13.15 -13.66 5.94
C CYS A 23 12.46 -14.89 5.35
N GLU A 24 11.20 -14.77 4.90
CA GLU A 24 10.48 -15.87 4.24
C GLU A 24 11.21 -16.45 3.01
N ARG A 25 12.07 -15.62 2.36
CA ARG A 25 12.88 -16.05 1.21
C ARG A 25 14.34 -16.30 1.57
N ILE A 26 14.88 -15.51 2.49
CA ILE A 26 16.29 -15.59 2.89
C ILE A 26 16.57 -16.87 3.67
N ILE A 27 15.72 -17.20 4.66
CA ILE A 27 15.96 -18.35 5.56
C ILE A 27 15.97 -19.68 4.79
N PRO A 28 15.02 -20.01 3.90
CA PRO A 28 15.09 -21.25 3.13
C PRO A 28 16.31 -21.33 2.22
N ALA A 29 16.79 -20.20 1.69
CA ALA A 29 17.86 -20.16 0.70
C ALA A 29 19.26 -20.28 1.32
N ILE A 30 19.53 -19.57 2.42
CA ILE A 30 20.87 -19.48 3.03
C ILE A 30 20.88 -19.73 4.55
N GLY A 31 19.73 -19.92 5.20
CA GLY A 31 19.65 -20.06 6.66
C GLY A 31 20.29 -21.34 7.20
N HIS A 32 20.56 -22.33 6.37
CA HIS A 32 21.29 -23.56 6.73
C HIS A 32 22.81 -23.36 6.76
N ILE A 33 23.33 -22.23 6.24
CA ILE A 33 24.77 -21.95 6.21
C ILE A 33 25.15 -21.26 7.53
N LYS A 34 26.17 -21.75 8.21
CA LYS A 34 26.71 -21.10 9.41
C LYS A 34 27.25 -19.71 9.05
N LEU A 35 27.04 -18.72 9.90
CA LEU A 35 27.48 -17.34 9.65
C LEU A 35 28.99 -17.23 9.38
N THR A 36 29.81 -18.05 10.05
CA THR A 36 31.28 -18.13 9.85
C THR A 36 31.68 -18.73 8.50
N GLU A 37 30.77 -19.48 7.86
CA GLU A 37 30.98 -20.12 6.56
C GLU A 37 30.32 -19.36 5.41
N LEU A 38 29.52 -18.33 5.72
CA LEU A 38 28.83 -17.53 4.72
C LEU A 38 29.82 -16.70 3.90
N ARG A 39 29.81 -16.89 2.58
CA ARG A 39 30.72 -16.23 1.63
C ARG A 39 29.94 -15.38 0.64
N PRO A 40 30.58 -14.37 -0.01
CA PRO A 40 29.94 -13.54 -1.03
C PRO A 40 29.27 -14.35 -2.17
N GLN A 41 29.87 -15.50 -2.54
CA GLN A 41 29.32 -16.36 -3.61
C GLN A 41 27.93 -16.92 -3.25
N HIS A 42 27.65 -17.24 -1.97
CA HIS A 42 26.32 -17.70 -1.53
C HIS A 42 25.28 -16.58 -1.71
N LEU A 43 25.65 -15.33 -1.44
CA LEU A 43 24.77 -14.18 -1.61
C LEU A 43 24.57 -13.85 -3.10
N ASN A 44 25.61 -13.93 -3.91
CA ASN A 44 25.52 -13.74 -5.36
C ASN A 44 24.53 -14.73 -5.98
N ARG A 45 24.63 -16.01 -5.59
CA ARG A 45 23.71 -17.07 -6.03
C ARG A 45 22.27 -16.75 -5.58
N LEU A 46 22.08 -16.36 -4.32
CA LEU A 46 20.78 -15.93 -3.83
C LEU A 46 20.19 -14.79 -4.66
N TYR A 47 20.98 -13.78 -5.03
CA TYR A 47 20.48 -12.64 -5.82
C TYR A 47 20.10 -13.06 -7.24
N ILE A 48 20.86 -13.96 -7.85
CA ILE A 48 20.53 -14.53 -9.16
C ILE A 48 19.22 -15.34 -9.06
N ASP A 49 19.10 -16.18 -8.05
CA ASP A 49 17.90 -17.00 -7.82
C ASP A 49 16.67 -16.11 -7.57
N LEU A 50 16.82 -15.01 -6.79
CA LEU A 50 15.75 -14.05 -6.55
C LEU A 50 15.30 -13.32 -7.83
N LEU A 51 16.21 -13.09 -8.78
CA LEU A 51 15.89 -12.45 -10.06
C LEU A 51 15.27 -13.41 -11.07
N GLN A 52 15.73 -14.67 -11.10
CA GLN A 52 15.39 -15.64 -12.15
C GLN A 52 14.30 -16.62 -11.73
N ASN A 53 14.35 -17.10 -10.47
CA ASN A 53 13.57 -18.23 -10.00
C ASN A 53 12.56 -17.93 -8.89
N CYS A 54 12.59 -16.72 -8.31
CA CYS A 54 11.69 -16.36 -7.21
C CYS A 54 10.33 -15.85 -7.68
N THR A 55 9.81 -16.41 -8.72
CA THR A 55 8.39 -16.36 -8.95
C THR A 55 7.74 -17.25 -7.90
N LYS A 56 6.80 -16.73 -7.16
CA LYS A 56 5.84 -17.57 -6.48
C LYS A 56 5.12 -18.33 -7.61
N HIS A 57 5.53 -19.55 -7.90
CA HIS A 57 4.78 -20.44 -8.79
C HIS A 57 3.42 -20.78 -8.18
N VAL A 58 2.65 -19.74 -7.90
CA VAL A 58 1.33 -19.81 -7.27
C VAL A 58 0.32 -19.35 -8.32
N LEU A 59 -0.70 -20.13 -8.51
CA LEU A 59 -1.89 -19.72 -9.26
C LEU A 59 -2.62 -18.64 -8.46
N ASP A 60 -2.11 -17.41 -8.49
CA ASP A 60 -2.65 -16.28 -7.74
C ASP A 60 -3.39 -15.26 -8.62
N LYS A 61 -3.34 -15.46 -9.93
CA LYS A 61 -4.03 -14.66 -10.94
C LYS A 61 -5.09 -15.48 -11.66
N ALA A 62 -6.11 -14.83 -12.17
CA ALA A 62 -7.19 -15.44 -12.95
C ALA A 62 -7.67 -14.49 -14.05
N CYS A 63 -8.07 -15.04 -15.18
CA CYS A 63 -8.70 -14.34 -16.29
C CYS A 63 -10.06 -14.97 -16.57
N SER A 64 -11.05 -14.19 -16.96
CA SER A 64 -12.36 -14.73 -17.33
C SER A 64 -12.27 -15.52 -18.63
N LYS A 65 -12.83 -16.73 -18.65
CA LYS A 65 -13.00 -17.59 -19.85
C LYS A 65 -14.26 -17.26 -20.64
N VAL A 66 -15.22 -16.63 -19.97
CA VAL A 66 -16.54 -16.33 -20.51
C VAL A 66 -16.75 -14.81 -20.51
N ASP A 67 -17.66 -14.35 -21.35
CA ASP A 67 -18.13 -12.97 -21.24
C ASP A 67 -18.99 -12.82 -19.97
N LEU A 68 -18.32 -12.41 -18.89
CA LEU A 68 -18.99 -12.15 -17.62
C LEU A 68 -20.03 -11.02 -17.73
N GLY A 69 -19.83 -10.07 -18.65
CA GLY A 69 -20.78 -8.99 -18.89
C GLY A 69 -22.10 -9.54 -19.44
N ALA A 70 -22.03 -10.40 -20.47
CA ALA A 70 -23.19 -11.07 -21.06
C ALA A 70 -23.89 -11.98 -20.03
N LEU A 71 -23.14 -12.78 -19.27
CA LEU A 71 -23.68 -13.66 -18.22
C LEU A 71 -24.44 -12.86 -17.13
N LEU A 72 -23.92 -11.70 -16.74
CA LEU A 72 -24.59 -10.82 -15.77
C LEU A 72 -25.88 -10.24 -16.31
N THR A 73 -25.90 -9.87 -17.59
CA THR A 73 -27.10 -9.37 -18.28
C THR A 73 -28.18 -10.44 -18.36
N GLU A 74 -27.82 -11.66 -18.75
CA GLU A 74 -28.73 -12.82 -18.79
C GLU A 74 -29.35 -13.10 -17.43
N ARG A 75 -28.56 -13.02 -16.37
CA ARG A 75 -29.02 -13.26 -14.98
C ARG A 75 -29.68 -12.05 -14.31
N GLN A 76 -29.80 -10.93 -14.99
CA GLN A 76 -30.34 -9.66 -14.48
C GLN A 76 -29.60 -9.18 -13.19
N ILE A 77 -28.29 -9.39 -13.13
CA ILE A 77 -27.43 -8.97 -12.02
C ILE A 77 -26.61 -7.77 -12.47
N SER A 78 -26.80 -6.60 -11.83
CA SER A 78 -25.96 -5.45 -12.09
C SER A 78 -24.55 -5.65 -11.51
N ARG A 79 -23.53 -4.99 -12.12
CA ARG A 79 -22.14 -5.00 -11.60
C ARG A 79 -22.07 -4.53 -10.16
N ALA A 80 -22.87 -3.53 -9.77
CA ALA A 80 -22.95 -3.03 -8.40
C ALA A 80 -23.51 -4.08 -7.44
N LYS A 81 -24.54 -4.83 -7.86
CA LYS A 81 -25.12 -5.93 -7.09
C LYS A 81 -24.10 -7.06 -6.90
N LEU A 82 -23.38 -7.46 -7.95
CA LEU A 82 -22.33 -8.47 -7.86
C LEU A 82 -21.18 -8.01 -6.95
N ALA A 83 -20.77 -6.73 -7.00
CA ALA A 83 -19.76 -6.17 -6.12
C ALA A 83 -20.16 -6.31 -4.62
N LYS A 84 -21.43 -6.02 -4.29
CA LYS A 84 -21.96 -6.22 -2.94
C LYS A 84 -21.99 -7.70 -2.54
N MET A 85 -22.50 -8.58 -3.42
CA MET A 85 -22.59 -10.03 -3.16
C MET A 85 -21.20 -10.67 -2.95
N SER A 86 -20.22 -10.30 -3.76
CA SER A 86 -18.84 -10.84 -3.69
C SER A 86 -17.95 -10.11 -2.68
N ARG A 87 -18.41 -9.02 -2.07
CA ARG A 87 -17.65 -8.11 -1.18
C ARG A 87 -16.38 -7.56 -1.86
N LEU A 88 -16.45 -7.35 -3.17
CA LEU A 88 -15.36 -6.81 -3.98
C LEU A 88 -15.65 -5.38 -4.41
N ASN A 89 -14.57 -4.64 -4.75
CA ASN A 89 -14.70 -3.32 -5.35
C ASN A 89 -15.31 -3.42 -6.76
N ALA A 90 -16.17 -2.46 -7.12
CA ALA A 90 -16.78 -2.36 -8.46
C ALA A 90 -15.74 -2.31 -9.60
N VAL A 91 -14.56 -1.73 -9.34
CA VAL A 91 -13.44 -1.71 -10.31
C VAL A 91 -12.96 -3.14 -10.61
N THR A 92 -12.86 -4.01 -9.61
CA THR A 92 -12.47 -5.42 -9.79
C THR A 92 -13.50 -6.18 -10.62
N ILE A 93 -14.80 -5.94 -10.39
CA ILE A 93 -15.87 -6.54 -11.18
C ILE A 93 -15.81 -6.06 -12.62
N THR A 94 -15.60 -4.75 -12.83
CA THR A 94 -15.46 -4.17 -14.18
C THR A 94 -14.24 -4.74 -14.92
N ALA A 95 -13.12 -4.90 -14.22
CA ALA A 95 -11.90 -5.54 -14.77
C ALA A 95 -12.19 -6.99 -15.20
N ALA A 96 -12.87 -7.77 -14.35
CA ALA A 96 -13.25 -9.14 -14.67
C ALA A 96 -14.19 -9.23 -15.88
N CYS A 97 -15.20 -8.34 -15.97
CA CYS A 97 -16.11 -8.26 -17.14
C CYS A 97 -15.40 -7.86 -18.44
N ARG A 98 -14.27 -7.16 -18.35
CA ARG A 98 -13.44 -6.80 -19.51
C ARG A 98 -12.40 -7.88 -19.88
N GLY A 99 -12.44 -9.05 -19.22
CA GLY A 99 -11.45 -10.09 -19.44
C GLY A 99 -10.04 -9.73 -18.92
N GLN A 100 -9.92 -8.73 -18.08
CA GLN A 100 -8.63 -8.36 -17.49
C GLN A 100 -8.23 -9.33 -16.38
N VAL A 101 -6.93 -9.47 -16.19
CA VAL A 101 -6.38 -10.34 -15.14
C VAL A 101 -6.69 -9.77 -13.76
N ILE A 102 -7.32 -10.59 -12.92
CA ILE A 102 -7.65 -10.28 -11.52
C ILE A 102 -6.95 -11.26 -10.58
N ARG A 103 -7.03 -11.03 -9.28
CA ARG A 103 -6.52 -11.98 -8.28
C ARG A 103 -7.39 -13.23 -8.25
N LYS A 104 -6.78 -14.40 -8.05
CA LYS A 104 -7.49 -15.67 -7.87
C LYS A 104 -8.57 -15.57 -6.79
N SER A 105 -8.26 -15.00 -5.63
CA SER A 105 -9.23 -14.81 -4.53
C SER A 105 -10.45 -13.97 -4.94
N SER A 106 -10.28 -13.00 -5.85
CA SER A 106 -11.39 -12.22 -6.40
C SER A 106 -12.23 -13.07 -7.38
N ALA A 107 -11.58 -13.87 -8.21
CA ALA A 107 -12.28 -14.79 -9.12
C ALA A 107 -13.09 -15.84 -8.34
N ASP A 108 -12.52 -16.39 -7.26
CA ASP A 108 -13.20 -17.35 -6.38
C ASP A 108 -14.42 -16.70 -5.70
N ALA A 109 -14.29 -15.45 -5.23
CA ALA A 109 -15.40 -14.70 -4.61
C ALA A 109 -16.52 -14.37 -5.62
N ILE A 110 -16.17 -14.00 -6.86
CA ILE A 110 -17.15 -13.80 -7.95
C ILE A 110 -17.90 -15.11 -8.24
N SER A 111 -17.16 -16.20 -8.38
CA SER A 111 -17.72 -17.53 -8.68
C SER A 111 -18.67 -18.00 -7.57
N MET A 112 -18.28 -17.81 -6.31
CA MET A 112 -19.12 -18.12 -5.14
C MET A 112 -20.40 -17.27 -5.12
N ALA A 113 -20.29 -15.97 -5.40
CA ALA A 113 -21.45 -15.07 -5.45
C ALA A 113 -22.42 -15.41 -6.60
N LEU A 114 -21.93 -15.96 -7.71
CA LEU A 114 -22.77 -16.40 -8.83
C LEU A 114 -23.27 -17.85 -8.70
N GLY A 115 -22.79 -18.61 -7.72
CA GLY A 115 -23.12 -20.04 -7.57
C GLY A 115 -22.58 -20.91 -8.71
N VAL A 116 -21.48 -20.51 -9.36
CA VAL A 116 -20.88 -21.21 -10.50
C VAL A 116 -19.48 -21.66 -10.13
N PRO A 117 -19.07 -22.91 -10.43
CA PRO A 117 -17.71 -23.39 -10.16
C PRO A 117 -16.67 -22.47 -10.78
N PRO A 118 -15.59 -22.09 -10.04
CA PRO A 118 -14.59 -21.15 -10.54
C PRO A 118 -13.94 -21.55 -11.87
N LYS A 119 -13.70 -22.86 -12.07
CA LYS A 119 -13.11 -23.40 -13.30
C LYS A 119 -13.97 -23.22 -14.56
N GLN A 120 -15.27 -23.00 -14.41
CA GLN A 120 -16.19 -22.71 -15.52
C GLN A 120 -16.11 -21.25 -15.96
N LEU A 121 -15.90 -20.34 -15.01
CA LEU A 121 -15.87 -18.90 -15.27
C LEU A 121 -14.45 -18.37 -15.52
N PHE A 122 -13.45 -18.95 -14.88
CA PHE A 122 -12.09 -18.39 -14.86
C PHE A 122 -11.02 -19.44 -15.22
N GLU A 123 -10.00 -18.97 -15.91
CA GLU A 123 -8.72 -19.64 -16.05
C GLU A 123 -7.74 -19.09 -15.04
N TYR A 124 -7.09 -19.98 -14.28
CA TYR A 124 -6.06 -19.57 -13.34
C TYR A 124 -4.72 -19.49 -14.05
N ILE A 125 -4.07 -18.35 -13.86
CA ILE A 125 -2.80 -18.03 -14.50
C ILE A 125 -1.69 -18.17 -13.47
N LEU A 126 -0.65 -18.93 -13.85
CA LEU A 126 0.56 -19.04 -13.06
C LEU A 126 1.26 -17.66 -13.03
N ASN A 127 1.51 -17.15 -11.83
CA ASN A 127 2.27 -15.91 -11.70
C ASN A 127 3.75 -16.20 -12.00
N THR A 128 4.22 -15.71 -13.14
CA THR A 128 5.61 -15.79 -13.58
C THR A 128 6.37 -14.46 -13.43
N ASP A 129 5.81 -13.50 -12.70
CA ASP A 129 6.48 -12.21 -12.51
C ASP A 129 7.78 -12.38 -11.72
N HIS A 130 8.89 -11.97 -12.28
CA HIS A 130 10.18 -11.92 -11.63
C HIS A 130 10.24 -10.78 -10.60
N LEU A 131 11.06 -10.96 -9.56
CA LEU A 131 11.29 -9.89 -8.61
C LEU A 131 12.01 -8.72 -9.28
N ALA A 132 11.51 -7.52 -9.06
CA ALA A 132 12.20 -6.32 -9.49
C ALA A 132 13.58 -6.22 -8.80
N VAL A 133 14.59 -5.73 -9.52
CA VAL A 133 15.95 -5.51 -8.99
C VAL A 133 15.91 -4.73 -7.67
N LYS A 134 15.02 -3.73 -7.56
CA LYS A 134 14.82 -2.94 -6.34
C LYS A 134 14.42 -3.80 -5.13
N THR A 135 13.63 -4.85 -5.36
CA THR A 135 13.24 -5.81 -4.30
C THR A 135 14.42 -6.68 -3.89
N VAL A 136 15.25 -7.13 -4.84
CA VAL A 136 16.49 -7.87 -4.51
C VAL A 136 17.45 -7.01 -3.72
N LEU A 137 17.59 -5.72 -4.06
CA LEU A 137 18.38 -4.77 -3.28
C LEU A 137 17.83 -4.55 -1.85
N GLN A 138 16.53 -4.70 -1.61
CA GLN A 138 15.99 -4.70 -0.25
C GLN A 138 16.43 -5.94 0.55
N HIS A 139 16.44 -7.13 -0.08
CA HIS A 139 16.98 -8.34 0.55
C HIS A 139 18.45 -8.14 0.92
N HIS A 140 19.25 -7.60 -0.02
CA HIS A 140 20.65 -7.32 0.26
C HIS A 140 20.84 -6.35 1.44
N ARG A 141 20.10 -5.23 1.49
CA ARG A 141 20.19 -4.26 2.58
C ARG A 141 19.89 -4.90 3.93
N PHE A 142 18.87 -5.74 3.99
CA PHE A 142 18.53 -6.47 5.21
C PHE A 142 19.67 -7.42 5.61
N ILE A 143 20.17 -8.26 4.70
CA ILE A 143 21.30 -9.17 4.96
C ILE A 143 22.53 -8.39 5.41
N SER A 144 22.82 -7.26 4.77
CA SER A 144 23.95 -6.39 5.11
C SER A 144 23.82 -5.83 6.53
N THR A 145 22.62 -5.39 6.92
CA THR A 145 22.35 -4.91 8.29
C THR A 145 22.61 -6.01 9.32
N VAL A 146 22.14 -7.23 9.03
CA VAL A 146 22.33 -8.41 9.89
C VAL A 146 23.80 -8.75 10.07
N LEU A 147 24.51 -8.84 8.93
CA LEU A 147 25.95 -9.20 8.94
C LEU A 147 26.82 -8.10 9.54
N SER A 148 26.49 -6.83 9.35
CA SER A 148 27.19 -5.73 10.00
C SER A 148 27.03 -5.75 11.52
N GLN A 149 25.86 -6.16 12.00
CA GLN A 149 25.65 -6.35 13.44
C GLN A 149 26.47 -7.55 13.98
N ALA A 150 26.47 -8.66 13.24
CA ALA A 150 27.25 -9.84 13.60
C ALA A 150 28.79 -9.54 13.59
N GLU A 151 29.26 -8.70 12.70
CA GLU A 151 30.66 -8.22 12.66
C GLU A 151 30.97 -7.35 13.86
N LYS A 152 30.10 -6.39 14.24
CA LYS A 152 30.26 -5.57 15.45
C LYS A 152 30.28 -6.40 16.74
N GLU A 153 29.51 -7.48 16.78
CA GLU A 153 29.47 -8.42 17.90
C GLU A 153 30.60 -9.47 17.83
N MET A 154 31.53 -9.35 16.89
CA MET A 154 32.65 -10.27 16.67
C MET A 154 32.24 -11.74 16.44
N ILE A 155 31.00 -11.98 16.00
CA ILE A 155 30.50 -13.31 15.61
C ILE A 155 31.11 -13.73 14.26
N VAL A 156 31.35 -12.77 13.37
CA VAL A 156 32.04 -12.95 12.09
C VAL A 156 33.17 -11.96 11.96
N THR A 157 34.21 -12.33 11.20
CA THR A 157 35.42 -11.48 11.00
C THR A 157 35.21 -10.39 9.95
N TYR A 158 34.18 -10.51 9.10
CA TYR A 158 33.85 -9.51 8.08
C TYR A 158 32.40 -9.69 7.60
N ASN A 159 31.85 -8.62 7.08
CA ASN A 159 30.55 -8.65 6.44
C ASN A 159 30.63 -9.18 5.00
N ALA A 160 30.22 -10.42 4.77
CA ALA A 160 30.27 -11.06 3.44
C ALA A 160 29.43 -10.31 2.39
N SER A 161 28.38 -9.58 2.79
CA SER A 161 27.54 -8.83 1.85
C SER A 161 28.25 -7.63 1.24
N ALA A 162 29.24 -7.04 1.93
CA ALA A 162 30.01 -5.91 1.43
C ALA A 162 30.83 -6.26 0.17
N ARG A 163 31.15 -7.55 -0.03
CA ARG A 163 31.90 -8.07 -1.19
C ARG A 163 31.00 -8.78 -2.21
N ALA A 164 29.68 -8.80 -2.00
CA ALA A 164 28.75 -9.42 -2.94
C ALA A 164 28.49 -8.52 -4.16
N THR A 165 28.29 -9.14 -5.31
CA THR A 165 27.99 -8.45 -6.57
C THR A 165 26.49 -8.18 -6.64
N LEU A 166 26.11 -6.91 -6.69
CA LEU A 166 24.72 -6.48 -6.73
C LEU A 166 24.21 -6.35 -8.17
N PRO A 167 22.93 -6.72 -8.41
CA PRO A 167 22.31 -6.43 -9.69
C PRO A 167 22.15 -4.92 -9.90
N ARG A 168 22.42 -4.46 -11.12
CA ARG A 168 22.29 -3.03 -11.47
C ARG A 168 20.83 -2.67 -11.71
N ALA A 169 20.32 -1.72 -10.94
CA ALA A 169 19.00 -1.14 -11.18
C ALA A 169 19.09 -0.11 -12.32
N GLN A 170 18.26 -0.25 -13.33
CA GLN A 170 18.09 0.81 -14.32
C GLN A 170 17.42 2.01 -13.66
N ARG A 171 18.01 3.19 -13.85
CA ARG A 171 17.39 4.45 -13.42
C ARG A 171 16.20 4.74 -14.35
N LYS A 172 14.99 4.59 -13.83
CA LYS A 172 13.79 5.09 -14.53
C LYS A 172 13.77 6.60 -14.44
N LYS A 173 13.44 7.29 -15.54
CA LYS A 173 13.10 8.72 -15.49
C LYS A 173 11.98 8.90 -14.44
N ILE A 174 12.19 9.89 -13.56
CA ILE A 174 11.14 10.30 -12.64
C ILE A 174 10.05 10.96 -13.50
N ASN A 175 8.85 10.42 -13.45
CA ASN A 175 7.69 11.03 -14.07
C ASN A 175 6.99 11.87 -13.00
N TYR A 176 6.77 13.14 -13.28
CA TYR A 176 6.01 14.08 -12.45
C TYR A 176 5.02 14.83 -13.33
N PHE A 177 3.88 15.17 -12.76
CA PHE A 177 2.83 15.86 -13.48
C PHE A 177 3.28 17.26 -13.90
N GLN A 178 3.03 17.60 -15.17
CA GLN A 178 3.27 18.93 -15.68
C GLN A 178 2.08 19.86 -15.29
N PRO A 179 2.25 21.18 -15.30
CA PRO A 179 1.19 22.12 -14.93
C PRO A 179 -0.13 21.86 -15.65
N ASP A 180 -0.09 21.59 -16.97
CA ASP A 180 -1.29 21.29 -17.77
C ASP A 180 -1.98 20.00 -17.33
N GLU A 181 -1.22 19.01 -16.89
CA GLU A 181 -1.77 17.76 -16.35
C GLU A 181 -2.43 17.98 -15.00
N ILE A 182 -1.81 18.80 -14.14
CA ILE A 182 -2.37 19.19 -12.84
C ILE A 182 -3.66 19.95 -13.03
N PHE A 183 -3.71 20.91 -14.00
CA PHE A 183 -4.92 21.64 -14.32
C PHE A 183 -6.06 20.70 -14.74
N ARG A 184 -5.79 19.75 -15.64
CA ARG A 184 -6.76 18.75 -16.06
C ARG A 184 -7.22 17.85 -14.90
N ILE A 185 -6.33 17.49 -13.98
CA ILE A 185 -6.69 16.72 -12.78
C ILE A 185 -7.64 17.53 -11.91
N LEU A 186 -7.32 18.79 -11.63
CA LEU A 186 -8.17 19.67 -10.81
C LEU A 186 -9.55 19.87 -11.43
N GLN A 187 -9.62 20.07 -12.73
CA GLN A 187 -10.87 20.19 -13.47
C GLN A 187 -11.70 18.90 -13.41
N ALA A 188 -11.08 17.73 -13.57
CA ALA A 188 -11.77 16.46 -13.45
C ALA A 188 -12.30 16.19 -12.03
N LEU A 189 -11.63 16.72 -11.01
CA LEU A 189 -12.05 16.58 -9.60
C LEU A 189 -13.34 17.35 -9.29
N GLU A 190 -13.75 18.31 -10.10
CA GLU A 190 -14.99 19.06 -9.87
C GLU A 190 -16.25 18.16 -9.97
N SER A 191 -16.18 17.06 -10.72
CA SER A 191 -17.24 16.06 -10.83
C SER A 191 -17.18 14.94 -9.78
N GLU A 192 -16.14 14.91 -8.96
CA GLU A 192 -15.95 13.88 -7.96
C GLU A 192 -16.60 14.28 -6.60
N PRO A 193 -16.99 13.30 -5.75
CA PRO A 193 -17.49 13.60 -4.41
C PRO A 193 -16.52 14.49 -3.62
N LEU A 194 -17.06 15.45 -2.87
CA LEU A 194 -16.32 16.49 -2.19
C LEU A 194 -15.16 15.97 -1.33
N LYS A 195 -15.35 14.83 -0.65
CA LYS A 195 -14.31 14.12 0.10
C LYS A 195 -13.06 13.84 -0.75
N TRP A 196 -13.24 13.22 -1.93
CA TRP A 196 -12.11 12.83 -2.80
C TRP A 196 -11.48 14.03 -3.48
N ARG A 197 -12.30 15.02 -3.85
CA ARG A 197 -11.85 16.32 -4.34
C ARG A 197 -10.92 16.99 -3.31
N THR A 198 -11.34 17.05 -2.05
CA THR A 198 -10.58 17.67 -0.96
C THR A 198 -9.27 16.92 -0.66
N ILE A 199 -9.31 15.58 -0.58
CA ILE A 199 -8.11 14.76 -0.37
C ILE A 199 -7.09 15.01 -1.49
N THR A 200 -7.52 14.92 -2.74
CA THR A 200 -6.62 15.04 -3.89
C THR A 200 -6.06 16.45 -4.01
N HIS A 201 -6.91 17.47 -3.79
CA HIS A 201 -6.49 18.87 -3.78
C HIS A 201 -5.41 19.11 -2.71
N LEU A 202 -5.62 18.65 -1.47
CA LEU A 202 -4.62 18.74 -0.40
C LEU A 202 -3.30 18.04 -0.75
N LEU A 203 -3.36 16.85 -1.35
CA LEU A 203 -2.15 16.14 -1.78
C LEU A 203 -1.34 16.94 -2.80
N ILE A 204 -2.02 17.60 -3.75
CA ILE A 204 -1.37 18.42 -4.79
C ILE A 204 -0.76 19.68 -4.17
N VAL A 205 -1.55 20.42 -3.40
CA VAL A 205 -1.15 21.75 -2.86
C VAL A 205 -0.06 21.62 -1.79
N THR A 206 -0.14 20.59 -0.93
CA THR A 206 0.80 20.46 0.20
C THR A 206 2.02 19.60 -0.11
N GLY A 207 1.97 18.74 -1.13
CA GLY A 207 2.99 17.71 -1.36
C GLY A 207 3.14 16.73 -0.19
N ALA A 208 2.19 16.68 0.72
CA ALA A 208 2.22 15.80 1.88
C ALA A 208 2.04 14.34 1.47
N ARG A 209 2.54 13.43 2.29
CA ARG A 209 2.33 12.00 2.04
C ARG A 209 0.87 11.62 2.31
N ARG A 210 0.36 10.63 1.57
CA ARG A 210 -1.02 10.16 1.76
C ARG A 210 -1.37 9.90 3.25
N GLY A 211 -0.50 9.19 3.98
CA GLY A 211 -0.75 8.89 5.38
C GLY A 211 -0.73 10.11 6.30
N GLU A 212 -0.04 11.18 5.94
CA GLU A 212 -0.03 12.45 6.64
C GLU A 212 -1.36 13.21 6.41
N ILE A 213 -1.85 13.25 5.16
CA ILE A 213 -3.16 13.83 4.84
C ILE A 213 -4.30 13.04 5.51
N MET A 214 -4.24 11.70 5.46
CA MET A 214 -5.25 10.86 6.13
C MET A 214 -5.18 10.92 7.67
N GLY A 215 -4.03 11.31 8.22
CA GLY A 215 -3.80 11.50 9.65
C GLY A 215 -4.14 12.89 10.16
N LEU A 216 -4.56 13.82 9.28
CA LEU A 216 -4.97 15.16 9.71
C LEU A 216 -6.22 15.09 10.60
N LYS A 217 -6.19 15.86 11.67
CA LYS A 217 -7.33 16.09 12.56
C LYS A 217 -7.78 17.54 12.43
N TRP A 218 -9.06 17.81 12.71
CA TRP A 218 -9.59 19.19 12.64
C TRP A 218 -8.89 20.15 13.59
N GLU A 219 -8.39 19.68 14.73
CA GLU A 219 -7.59 20.46 15.67
C GLU A 219 -6.29 21.02 15.07
N ASN A 220 -5.77 20.35 14.01
CA ASN A 220 -4.55 20.71 13.29
C ASN A 220 -4.81 21.46 11.98
N VAL A 221 -6.06 21.91 11.76
CA VAL A 221 -6.49 22.65 10.57
C VAL A 221 -6.88 24.07 10.98
N HIS A 222 -5.97 25.01 10.79
CA HIS A 222 -6.13 26.41 11.19
C HIS A 222 -6.61 27.22 9.98
N LEU A 223 -7.94 27.27 9.80
CA LEU A 223 -8.56 27.86 8.59
C LEU A 223 -8.40 29.38 8.52
N ASP A 224 -8.43 30.07 9.66
CA ASP A 224 -8.35 31.54 9.72
C ASP A 224 -6.90 32.01 9.50
N GLU A 225 -5.93 31.29 10.05
CA GLU A 225 -4.50 31.53 9.88
C GLU A 225 -3.93 30.88 8.60
N ARG A 226 -4.73 30.08 7.90
CA ARG A 226 -4.41 29.44 6.61
C ARG A 226 -3.19 28.50 6.67
N TYR A 227 -3.17 27.58 7.63
CA TYR A 227 -2.15 26.54 7.67
C TYR A 227 -2.67 25.20 8.19
N LEU A 228 -1.92 24.17 7.87
CA LEU A 228 -2.08 22.82 8.40
C LEU A 228 -0.87 22.45 9.23
N TYR A 229 -1.11 21.73 10.32
CA TYR A 229 -0.05 21.19 11.16
C TYR A 229 -0.01 19.66 11.04
N ILE A 230 1.09 19.12 10.53
CA ILE A 230 1.23 17.67 10.30
C ILE A 230 2.06 17.07 11.43
N GLU A 231 1.40 16.31 12.30
CA GLU A 231 2.01 15.59 13.43
C GLU A 231 1.93 14.08 13.29
N VAL A 232 0.92 13.59 12.58
CA VAL A 232 0.55 12.20 12.54
C VAL A 232 0.62 11.67 11.11
N ASN A 233 1.05 10.43 10.99
CA ASN A 233 1.00 9.67 9.75
C ASN A 233 0.15 8.40 9.99
N LEU A 234 -1.03 8.37 9.40
CA LEU A 234 -1.95 7.24 9.51
C LEU A 234 -1.44 6.07 8.67
N ARG A 235 -1.42 4.90 9.27
CA ARG A 235 -0.95 3.66 8.65
C ARG A 235 -1.93 2.52 8.86
N TYR A 236 -1.79 1.52 8.01
CA TYR A 236 -2.53 0.27 8.11
C TYR A 236 -1.56 -0.92 8.14
N SER A 237 -1.80 -1.88 9.02
CA SER A 237 -1.20 -3.21 8.98
C SER A 237 -2.26 -4.29 9.26
N LYS A 238 -2.03 -5.52 8.77
CA LYS A 238 -2.95 -6.64 9.04
C LYS A 238 -3.08 -6.95 10.54
N ALA A 239 -2.01 -6.76 11.30
CA ALA A 239 -1.95 -7.10 12.72
C ALA A 239 -2.61 -6.06 13.62
N ARG A 240 -2.56 -4.76 13.24
CA ARG A 240 -3.02 -3.64 14.07
C ARG A 240 -4.23 -2.90 13.50
N GLY A 241 -4.64 -3.20 12.26
CA GLY A 241 -5.61 -2.36 11.55
C GLY A 241 -5.01 -0.99 11.22
N ILE A 242 -5.81 0.06 11.32
CA ILE A 242 -5.40 1.45 11.16
C ILE A 242 -4.78 1.94 12.48
N TYR A 243 -3.63 2.60 12.42
CA TYR A 243 -2.93 3.15 13.60
C TYR A 243 -2.16 4.42 13.25
N GLU A 244 -1.98 5.27 14.24
CA GLU A 244 -1.19 6.49 14.16
C GLU A 244 0.30 6.21 14.38
N GLU A 245 1.16 6.86 13.62
CA GLU A 245 2.61 6.83 13.75
C GLU A 245 3.16 8.23 13.55
N THR A 246 4.24 8.58 14.22
CA THR A 246 4.94 9.86 13.98
C THR A 246 5.45 9.93 12.54
N PRO A 247 5.58 11.12 11.94
CA PRO A 247 6.18 11.29 10.62
C PRO A 247 7.54 10.60 10.52
N LYS A 248 7.95 10.25 9.30
CA LYS A 248 9.19 9.48 9.06
C LYS A 248 10.45 10.18 9.57
N THR A 249 10.45 11.51 9.56
CA THR A 249 11.56 12.35 10.05
C THR A 249 11.47 12.64 11.55
N GLY A 250 10.35 12.28 12.21
CA GLY A 250 10.09 12.67 13.61
C GLY A 250 9.71 14.13 13.78
N GLU A 251 9.76 14.93 12.71
CA GLU A 251 9.47 16.37 12.75
C GLU A 251 8.02 16.62 12.37
N THR A 252 7.38 17.44 13.18
CA THR A 252 6.12 18.09 12.85
C THR A 252 6.38 19.18 11.83
N ARG A 253 5.43 19.44 10.94
CA ARG A 253 5.60 20.50 9.95
C ARG A 253 4.34 21.30 9.73
N PHE A 254 4.62 22.55 9.54
CA PHE A 254 3.68 23.61 9.28
C PHE A 254 3.58 23.83 7.76
N ILE A 255 2.39 23.78 7.20
CA ILE A 255 2.17 23.95 5.76
C ILE A 255 1.15 25.06 5.54
N PRO A 256 1.55 26.20 4.96
CA PRO A 256 0.59 27.25 4.58
C PRO A 256 -0.30 26.75 3.43
N ILE A 257 -1.56 27.14 3.45
CA ILE A 257 -2.56 26.77 2.43
C ILE A 257 -3.18 28.02 1.78
N PRO A 258 -3.46 27.96 0.45
CA PRO A 258 -4.13 29.05 -0.27
C PRO A 258 -5.57 29.25 0.19
N ALA A 259 -6.13 30.43 -0.12
CA ALA A 259 -7.51 30.78 0.23
C ALA A 259 -8.54 29.80 -0.40
N GLU A 260 -8.29 29.34 -1.61
CA GLU A 260 -9.14 28.36 -2.31
C GLU A 260 -9.21 27.03 -1.55
N THR A 261 -8.07 26.61 -0.96
CA THR A 261 -8.01 25.39 -0.11
C THR A 261 -8.82 25.60 1.17
N VAL A 262 -8.77 26.78 1.77
CA VAL A 262 -9.57 27.11 2.96
C VAL A 262 -11.07 27.06 2.63
N ALA A 263 -11.49 27.62 1.50
CA ALA A 263 -12.88 27.57 1.06
C ALA A 263 -13.36 26.12 0.88
N LEU A 264 -12.55 25.27 0.20
CA LEU A 264 -12.84 23.86 0.01
C LEU A 264 -12.92 23.08 1.33
N LEU A 265 -12.06 23.38 2.29
CA LEU A 265 -12.08 22.74 3.61
C LEU A 265 -13.30 23.16 4.43
N ARG A 266 -13.76 24.41 4.32
CA ARG A 266 -15.00 24.86 4.96
C ARG A 266 -16.22 24.16 4.38
N GLU A 267 -16.29 24.02 3.05
CA GLU A 267 -17.34 23.26 2.37
C GLU A 267 -17.36 21.80 2.84
N TYR A 268 -16.19 21.17 2.89
CA TYR A 268 -16.06 19.79 3.35
C TYR A 268 -16.44 19.61 4.84
N ARG A 269 -16.12 20.58 5.68
CA ARG A 269 -16.53 20.58 7.09
C ARG A 269 -18.05 20.60 7.24
N ALA A 270 -18.72 21.44 6.46
CA ALA A 270 -20.18 21.50 6.47
C ALA A 270 -20.83 20.18 6.00
N GLU A 271 -20.27 19.52 4.96
CA GLU A 271 -20.73 18.18 4.54
C GLU A 271 -20.53 17.15 5.66
N GLN A 272 -19.38 17.17 6.34
CA GLN A 272 -19.10 16.23 7.43
C GLN A 272 -20.03 16.46 8.64
N GLU A 273 -20.33 17.71 8.98
CA GLU A 273 -21.29 18.06 10.03
C GLU A 273 -22.70 17.59 9.68
N HIS A 274 -23.13 17.76 8.43
CA HIS A 274 -24.39 17.21 7.95
C HIS A 274 -24.45 15.67 8.04
N LEU A 275 -23.37 14.98 7.66
CA LEU A 275 -23.28 13.52 7.82
C LEU A 275 -23.32 13.09 9.30
N ARG A 276 -22.76 13.90 10.20
CA ARG A 276 -22.83 13.68 11.65
C ARG A 276 -24.27 13.75 12.15
N GLU A 277 -25.01 14.76 11.72
CA GLU A 277 -26.44 14.92 12.06
C GLU A 277 -27.27 13.75 11.55
N LEU A 278 -27.08 13.33 10.30
CA LEU A 278 -27.80 12.18 9.71
C LEU A 278 -27.52 10.85 10.42
N ASN A 279 -26.32 10.67 10.94
CA ASN A 279 -25.96 9.46 11.66
C ASN A 279 -26.36 9.47 13.14
N GLY A 280 -26.52 10.65 13.76
CA GLY A 280 -26.87 10.78 15.17
C GLY A 280 -25.97 9.94 16.08
N ASP A 281 -26.55 9.11 16.93
CA ASP A 281 -25.83 8.24 17.88
C ASP A 281 -24.90 7.20 17.23
N ARG A 282 -25.03 6.96 15.92
CA ARG A 282 -24.15 6.05 15.18
C ARG A 282 -22.86 6.72 14.71
N TRP A 283 -22.76 8.04 14.85
CA TRP A 283 -21.55 8.77 14.50
C TRP A 283 -20.42 8.44 15.49
N GLN A 284 -19.25 8.13 14.96
CA GLN A 284 -18.05 7.92 15.75
C GLN A 284 -17.16 9.18 15.62
N ASP A 285 -17.13 10.00 16.66
CA ASP A 285 -16.29 11.20 16.68
C ASP A 285 -14.84 10.83 16.94
N THR A 286 -14.06 10.79 15.87
CA THR A 286 -12.64 10.44 15.90
C THR A 286 -11.73 11.67 15.76
N GLY A 287 -12.28 12.86 15.52
CA GLY A 287 -11.56 14.11 15.31
C GLY A 287 -10.80 14.20 13.98
N PHE A 288 -10.74 13.10 13.19
CA PHE A 288 -10.02 13.13 11.91
C PHE A 288 -10.73 13.99 10.87
N LEU A 289 -9.92 14.68 10.05
CA LEU A 289 -10.40 15.44 8.90
C LEU A 289 -11.11 14.52 7.90
N PHE A 290 -10.52 13.37 7.57
CA PHE A 290 -11.08 12.41 6.61
C PHE A 290 -11.57 11.13 7.29
N THR A 291 -12.88 10.94 7.24
CA THR A 291 -13.56 9.79 7.85
C THR A 291 -14.43 9.06 6.83
N ARG A 292 -14.89 7.88 7.20
CA ARG A 292 -16.03 7.23 6.55
C ARG A 292 -17.31 8.02 6.86
N ASP A 293 -18.39 7.70 6.16
CA ASP A 293 -19.67 8.41 6.31
C ASP A 293 -20.32 8.28 7.69
N ASN A 294 -19.82 7.39 8.53
CA ASN A 294 -20.22 7.20 9.93
C ASN A 294 -19.18 7.74 10.94
N GLY A 295 -18.21 8.55 10.51
CA GLY A 295 -17.18 9.12 11.37
C GLY A 295 -15.97 8.22 11.67
N GLN A 296 -16.00 6.94 11.27
CA GLN A 296 -14.86 6.04 11.46
C GLN A 296 -13.65 6.48 10.65
N VAL A 297 -12.46 6.17 11.17
CA VAL A 297 -11.19 6.39 10.47
C VAL A 297 -11.17 5.65 9.13
N MET A 298 -10.68 6.29 8.08
CA MET A 298 -10.71 5.82 6.71
C MET A 298 -9.42 5.07 6.32
#